data_2f5992fec132edd872e8983face01b0f
#
_entry.id   2f5992fec132edd872e8983face01b0f
#
_cell.length_a   1.000
_cell.length_b   1.000
_cell.length_c   1.000
_cell.angle_alpha   90.00
_cell.angle_beta   90.00
_cell.angle_gamma   90.00
#
_symmetry.space_group_name_H-M   'P 1'
#
loop_
_entity.id
_entity.type
_entity.pdbx_description
1 polymer ?
#
loop_
_entity_poly.entity_id
_entity_poly.type
_entity_poly.pdbx_seq_one_letter_code
_entity_poly.pdbx_strand_id
1 'polypeptide(L)'
;MRHIGYFRHLLVRKAVKTGEILVDLVTASDTAELGVDPAEAMKKIQTFKASWLEKMTSMNFDGTLVGILHTKNDSLADVVKDEGTEVLFGQDYFYEELLGLKFKITPFSFFQTNSLGAEVLYETAREYIGDTNEKVVFDLYSGTGTIAQILAPVAKKVVGVEIVEEAVEAAKENAKLNNLDNCTFWAGDVLKVIDELGEVPDLIMLD
;
A
#
# COMPACT_ATOMS: atom_id res chain seq x y z
N MET A 1 -23.10 8.88 -10.00
CA MET A 1 -23.03 7.76 -10.97
C MET A 1 -23.86 6.60 -10.46
N ARG A 2 -24.56 5.84 -11.32
CA ARG A 2 -25.18 4.59 -10.90
C ARG A 2 -24.07 3.54 -11.01
N HIS A 3 -23.64 2.95 -9.91
CA HIS A 3 -22.67 1.84 -9.88
C HIS A 3 -23.36 0.55 -10.35
N ILE A 4 -23.65 0.47 -11.66
CA ILE A 4 -24.30 -0.66 -12.31
C ILE A 4 -23.29 -1.36 -13.21
N GLY A 5 -23.22 -2.69 -13.13
CA GLY A 5 -22.33 -3.52 -13.93
C GLY A 5 -21.42 -4.40 -13.09
N TYR A 6 -20.99 -5.50 -13.67
CA TYR A 6 -20.12 -6.47 -13.00
C TYR A 6 -18.69 -5.96 -12.84
N PHE A 7 -18.10 -5.36 -13.89
CA PHE A 7 -16.75 -4.79 -13.83
C PHE A 7 -16.79 -3.41 -13.16
N ARG A 8 -15.91 -3.20 -12.18
CA ARG A 8 -15.81 -1.95 -11.40
C ARG A 8 -14.58 -1.14 -11.77
N HIS A 9 -13.40 -1.72 -11.54
CA HIS A 9 -12.12 -1.06 -11.78
C HIS A 9 -11.11 -2.04 -12.33
N LEU A 10 -10.13 -1.52 -13.03
CA LEU A 10 -8.85 -2.17 -13.29
C LEU A 10 -7.79 -1.31 -12.63
N LEU A 11 -7.28 -1.77 -11.48
CA LEU A 11 -6.22 -1.09 -10.77
C LEU A 11 -4.88 -1.62 -11.29
N VAL A 12 -4.02 -0.71 -11.74
CA VAL A 12 -2.67 -1.04 -12.16
C VAL A 12 -1.71 -0.20 -11.34
N ARG A 13 -0.82 -0.86 -10.62
CA ARG A 13 0.27 -0.21 -9.89
C ARG A 13 1.59 -0.59 -10.52
N LYS A 14 2.40 0.41 -10.85
CA LYS A 14 3.75 0.22 -11.39
C LYS A 14 4.74 0.97 -10.51
N ALA A 15 5.71 0.25 -9.97
CA ALA A 15 6.83 0.83 -9.29
C ALA A 15 7.77 1.51 -10.27
N VAL A 16 8.26 2.68 -9.91
CA VAL A 16 9.11 3.50 -10.79
C VAL A 16 10.55 2.95 -10.81
N LYS A 17 11.09 2.59 -9.64
CA LYS A 17 12.48 2.16 -9.54
C LYS A 17 12.66 0.65 -9.71
N THR A 18 11.80 -0.16 -9.14
CA THR A 18 11.91 -1.61 -9.30
C THR A 18 11.32 -2.11 -10.63
N GLY A 19 10.43 -1.32 -11.26
CA GLY A 19 9.73 -1.70 -12.47
C GLY A 19 8.69 -2.80 -12.26
N GLU A 20 8.37 -3.16 -11.02
CA GLU A 20 7.35 -4.17 -10.70
C GLU A 20 5.95 -3.65 -11.01
N ILE A 21 5.11 -4.53 -11.57
CA ILE A 21 3.73 -4.23 -11.96
C ILE A 21 2.78 -5.19 -11.26
N LEU A 22 1.80 -4.63 -10.57
CA LEU A 22 0.70 -5.36 -9.95
C LEU A 22 -0.60 -4.92 -10.59
N VAL A 23 -1.43 -5.89 -10.99
CA VAL A 23 -2.73 -5.65 -11.64
C VAL A 23 -3.83 -6.28 -10.82
N ASP A 24 -4.87 -5.52 -10.52
CA ASP A 24 -6.04 -6.00 -9.80
C ASP A 24 -7.32 -5.70 -10.58
N LEU A 25 -8.05 -6.74 -10.92
CA LEU A 25 -9.37 -6.65 -11.52
C LEU A 25 -10.42 -6.59 -10.44
N VAL A 26 -11.08 -5.45 -10.31
CA VAL A 26 -12.13 -5.25 -9.32
C VAL A 26 -13.50 -5.47 -9.94
N THR A 27 -14.31 -6.32 -9.33
CA THR A 27 -15.67 -6.63 -9.82
C THR A 27 -16.69 -6.53 -8.68
N ALA A 28 -17.98 -6.45 -9.04
CA ALA A 28 -19.05 -6.69 -8.09
C ALA A 28 -19.08 -8.17 -7.69
N SER A 29 -19.62 -8.47 -6.52
CA SER A 29 -19.92 -9.85 -6.09
C SER A 29 -21.20 -10.35 -6.73
N ASP A 30 -22.18 -9.44 -6.97
CA ASP A 30 -23.45 -9.77 -7.64
C ASP A 30 -23.25 -9.96 -9.14
N THR A 31 -23.73 -11.09 -9.62
CA THR A 31 -23.66 -11.51 -11.03
C THR A 31 -24.95 -11.26 -11.81
N ALA A 32 -25.99 -10.69 -11.17
CA ALA A 32 -27.30 -10.44 -11.79
C ALA A 32 -27.20 -9.57 -13.06
N GLU A 33 -26.28 -8.62 -13.07
CA GLU A 33 -26.01 -7.74 -14.22
C GLU A 33 -25.48 -8.46 -15.47
N LEU A 34 -25.05 -9.72 -15.34
CA LEU A 34 -24.65 -10.53 -16.50
C LEU A 34 -25.84 -11.06 -17.31
N GLY A 35 -27.07 -10.92 -16.77
CA GLY A 35 -28.30 -11.25 -17.48
C GLY A 35 -28.52 -12.73 -17.79
N VAL A 36 -27.84 -13.62 -17.02
CA VAL A 36 -27.92 -15.09 -17.16
C VAL A 36 -28.14 -15.72 -15.80
N ASP A 37 -28.50 -17.01 -15.77
CA ASP A 37 -28.63 -17.71 -14.49
C ASP A 37 -27.29 -17.82 -13.75
N PRO A 38 -27.31 -18.01 -12.40
CA PRO A 38 -26.08 -17.99 -11.60
C PRO A 38 -25.04 -19.03 -12.02
N ALA A 39 -25.45 -20.22 -12.47
CA ALA A 39 -24.49 -21.26 -12.88
C ALA A 39 -23.81 -20.89 -14.20
N GLU A 40 -24.55 -20.33 -15.16
CA GLU A 40 -24.00 -19.80 -16.39
C GLU A 40 -23.09 -18.57 -16.14
N ALA A 41 -23.49 -17.69 -15.22
CA ALA A 41 -22.69 -16.55 -14.82
C ALA A 41 -21.32 -17.00 -14.28
N MET A 42 -21.30 -17.95 -13.36
CA MET A 42 -20.06 -18.51 -12.80
C MET A 42 -19.15 -19.09 -13.88
N LYS A 43 -19.71 -19.85 -14.83
CA LYS A 43 -18.94 -20.42 -15.94
C LYS A 43 -18.35 -19.33 -16.84
N LYS A 44 -19.12 -18.29 -17.15
CA LYS A 44 -18.63 -17.13 -17.94
C LYS A 44 -17.50 -16.41 -17.24
N ILE A 45 -17.63 -16.17 -15.92
CA ILE A 45 -16.60 -15.52 -15.11
C ILE A 45 -15.31 -16.34 -15.09
N GLN A 46 -15.41 -17.65 -14.86
CA GLN A 46 -14.23 -18.53 -14.86
C GLN A 46 -13.54 -18.55 -16.22
N THR A 47 -14.31 -18.66 -17.30
CA THR A 47 -13.78 -18.62 -18.67
C THR A 47 -13.11 -17.29 -18.97
N PHE A 48 -13.73 -16.18 -18.54
CA PHE A 48 -13.15 -14.84 -18.69
C PHE A 48 -11.84 -14.71 -17.91
N LYS A 49 -11.82 -15.10 -16.62
CA LYS A 49 -10.61 -15.05 -15.78
C LYS A 49 -9.45 -15.83 -16.40
N ALA A 50 -9.70 -17.04 -16.89
CA ALA A 50 -8.68 -17.87 -17.52
C ALA A 50 -8.12 -17.21 -18.79
N SER A 51 -9.00 -16.73 -19.67
CA SER A 51 -8.58 -16.05 -20.91
C SER A 51 -7.86 -14.72 -20.64
N TRP A 52 -8.33 -13.97 -19.62
CA TRP A 52 -7.70 -12.71 -19.22
C TRP A 52 -6.31 -12.96 -18.63
N LEU A 53 -6.18 -13.95 -17.75
CA LEU A 53 -4.89 -14.35 -17.16
C LEU A 53 -3.89 -14.76 -18.24
N GLU A 54 -4.30 -15.61 -19.18
CA GLU A 54 -3.46 -16.03 -20.30
C GLU A 54 -2.96 -14.84 -21.14
N LYS A 55 -3.87 -13.91 -21.45
CA LYS A 55 -3.50 -12.69 -22.18
C LYS A 55 -2.54 -11.82 -21.39
N MET A 56 -2.85 -11.54 -20.13
CA MET A 56 -2.02 -10.69 -19.28
C MET A 56 -0.61 -11.26 -19.12
N THR A 57 -0.48 -12.56 -18.86
CA THR A 57 0.83 -13.21 -18.70
C THR A 57 1.62 -13.33 -20.01
N SER A 58 0.95 -13.29 -21.16
CA SER A 58 1.59 -13.31 -22.49
C SER A 58 1.97 -11.92 -23.04
N MET A 59 1.49 -10.84 -22.39
CA MET A 59 1.81 -9.47 -22.82
C MET A 59 3.25 -9.10 -22.44
N ASN A 60 3.86 -8.29 -23.28
CA ASN A 60 5.15 -7.67 -22.97
C ASN A 60 4.88 -6.31 -22.30
N PHE A 61 5.26 -6.19 -21.05
CA PHE A 61 5.14 -4.96 -20.27
C PHE A 61 6.49 -4.22 -20.23
N ASP A 62 6.43 -2.90 -20.12
CA ASP A 62 7.57 -2.09 -19.72
C ASP A 62 7.73 -2.21 -18.19
N GLY A 63 8.25 -3.37 -17.73
CA GLY A 63 8.41 -3.75 -16.35
C GLY A 63 8.15 -5.25 -16.12
N THR A 64 8.21 -5.67 -14.87
CA THR A 64 7.99 -7.06 -14.46
C THR A 64 6.60 -7.22 -13.84
N LEU A 65 5.74 -8.01 -14.49
CA LEU A 65 4.44 -8.38 -13.92
C LEU A 65 4.66 -9.33 -12.73
N VAL A 66 4.45 -8.86 -11.50
CA VAL A 66 4.69 -9.62 -10.28
C VAL A 66 3.41 -10.25 -9.72
N GLY A 67 2.25 -9.69 -10.03
CA GLY A 67 0.99 -10.24 -9.56
C GLY A 67 -0.22 -9.81 -10.38
N ILE A 68 -1.21 -10.69 -10.43
CA ILE A 68 -2.54 -10.42 -10.96
C ILE A 68 -3.55 -10.87 -9.91
N LEU A 69 -4.41 -9.95 -9.53
CA LEU A 69 -5.42 -10.14 -8.50
C LEU A 69 -6.82 -10.01 -9.07
N HIS A 70 -7.77 -10.55 -8.34
CA HIS A 70 -9.19 -10.31 -8.55
C HIS A 70 -9.84 -9.98 -7.21
N THR A 71 -10.29 -8.75 -7.07
CA THR A 71 -10.92 -8.24 -5.85
C THR A 71 -12.43 -8.06 -6.06
N LYS A 72 -13.22 -8.45 -5.06
CA LYS A 72 -14.63 -8.12 -4.98
C LYS A 72 -14.82 -6.82 -4.23
N ASN A 73 -15.66 -5.94 -4.75
CA ASN A 73 -16.01 -4.67 -4.12
C ASN A 73 -17.43 -4.26 -4.50
N ASP A 74 -18.34 -4.30 -3.54
CA ASP A 74 -19.72 -3.87 -3.67
C ASP A 74 -19.98 -2.48 -3.10
N SER A 75 -18.93 -1.81 -2.61
CA SER A 75 -19.02 -0.44 -2.09
C SER A 75 -19.58 0.51 -3.15
N LEU A 76 -20.48 1.39 -2.75
CA LEU A 76 -21.00 2.48 -3.59
C LEU A 76 -20.04 3.70 -3.60
N ALA A 77 -19.02 3.69 -2.77
CA ALA A 77 -17.99 4.74 -2.74
C ALA A 77 -16.95 4.49 -3.84
N ASP A 78 -16.29 5.58 -4.29
CA ASP A 78 -15.21 5.50 -5.28
C ASP A 78 -13.91 4.87 -4.72
N VAL A 79 -13.94 4.40 -3.47
CA VAL A 79 -12.82 3.73 -2.81
C VAL A 79 -12.92 2.23 -3.03
N VAL A 80 -11.87 1.64 -3.57
CA VAL A 80 -11.76 0.18 -3.68
C VAL A 80 -11.46 -0.38 -2.28
N LYS A 81 -12.40 -1.19 -1.77
CA LYS A 81 -12.24 -1.94 -0.51
C LYS A 81 -12.01 -3.41 -0.82
N ASP A 82 -11.20 -4.04 0.01
CA ASP A 82 -11.05 -5.49 -0.03
C ASP A 82 -12.24 -6.18 0.63
N GLU A 83 -13.17 -6.66 -0.18
CA GLU A 83 -14.28 -7.51 0.25
C GLU A 83 -14.05 -8.98 -0.17
N GLY A 84 -12.83 -9.32 -0.50
CA GLY A 84 -12.33 -10.63 -0.88
C GLY A 84 -11.44 -10.58 -2.12
N THR A 85 -10.15 -10.77 -1.90
CA THR A 85 -9.12 -10.77 -2.94
C THR A 85 -8.59 -12.19 -3.19
N GLU A 86 -8.56 -12.57 -4.46
CA GLU A 86 -8.00 -13.82 -4.97
C GLU A 86 -6.74 -13.51 -5.77
N VAL A 87 -5.63 -14.19 -5.46
CA VAL A 87 -4.40 -14.12 -6.25
C VAL A 87 -4.53 -15.06 -7.43
N LEU A 88 -4.60 -14.51 -8.65
CA LEU A 88 -4.69 -15.29 -9.89
C LEU A 88 -3.31 -15.67 -10.43
N PHE A 89 -2.30 -14.85 -10.17
CA PHE A 89 -0.92 -15.08 -10.59
C PHE A 89 0.05 -14.36 -9.66
N GLY A 90 1.19 -14.97 -9.36
CA GLY A 90 2.30 -14.37 -8.64
C GLY A 90 1.97 -14.04 -7.18
N GLN A 91 2.12 -12.79 -6.81
CA GLN A 91 1.98 -12.29 -5.44
C GLN A 91 0.97 -11.14 -5.35
N ASP A 92 0.54 -10.80 -4.13
CA ASP A 92 -0.43 -9.75 -3.82
C ASP A 92 0.21 -8.42 -3.41
N TYR A 93 1.49 -8.25 -3.66
CA TYR A 93 2.24 -7.05 -3.37
C TYR A 93 3.26 -6.76 -4.47
N PHE A 94 3.82 -5.56 -4.44
CA PHE A 94 4.98 -5.19 -5.24
C PHE A 94 5.95 -4.38 -4.36
N TYR A 95 7.18 -4.25 -4.83
CA TYR A 95 8.17 -3.42 -4.16
C TYR A 95 8.40 -2.13 -4.91
N GLU A 96 8.52 -1.03 -4.16
CA GLU A 96 9.04 0.25 -4.64
C GLU A 96 10.25 0.65 -3.80
N GLU A 97 11.10 1.50 -4.35
CA GLU A 97 12.26 2.03 -3.65
C GLU A 97 12.16 3.56 -3.56
N LEU A 98 12.34 4.10 -2.35
CA LEU A 98 12.42 5.53 -2.09
C LEU A 98 13.67 5.83 -1.25
N LEU A 99 14.52 6.73 -1.74
CA LEU A 99 15.74 7.16 -1.05
C LEU A 99 16.62 5.99 -0.56
N GLY A 100 16.71 4.92 -1.33
CA GLY A 100 17.48 3.72 -1.03
C GLY A 100 16.81 2.74 -0.06
N LEU A 101 15.59 3.02 0.40
CA LEU A 101 14.80 2.10 1.22
C LEU A 101 13.75 1.38 0.36
N LYS A 102 13.57 0.10 0.63
CA LYS A 102 12.63 -0.76 -0.09
C LYS A 102 11.32 -0.90 0.68
N PHE A 103 10.21 -0.69 0.00
CA PHE A 103 8.87 -0.78 0.59
C PHE A 103 8.05 -1.87 -0.09
N LYS A 104 7.51 -2.79 0.72
CA LYS A 104 6.48 -3.75 0.30
C LYS A 104 5.13 -3.05 0.32
N ILE A 105 4.45 -3.03 -0.81
CA ILE A 105 3.21 -2.29 -1.01
C ILE A 105 2.13 -3.24 -1.48
N THR A 106 1.00 -3.29 -0.78
CA THR A 106 -0.19 -4.03 -1.19
C THR A 106 -1.14 -3.15 -2.02
N PRO A 107 -2.12 -3.70 -2.75
CA PRO A 107 -3.06 -2.94 -3.57
C PRO A 107 -3.80 -1.85 -2.79
N PHE A 108 -4.12 -2.13 -1.53
CA PHE A 108 -4.97 -1.28 -0.68
C PHE A 108 -4.17 -0.40 0.29
N SER A 109 -2.87 -0.61 0.41
CA SER A 109 -2.00 0.25 1.21
C SER A 109 -1.89 1.64 0.57
N PHE A 110 -2.01 2.68 1.39
CA PHE A 110 -1.64 4.01 0.95
C PHE A 110 -0.14 4.08 0.67
N PHE A 111 0.22 4.59 -0.46
CA PHE A 111 1.58 4.91 -0.84
C PHE A 111 1.55 6.04 -1.87
N GLN A 112 2.49 6.97 -1.79
CA GLN A 112 2.54 8.11 -2.71
C GLN A 112 2.66 7.64 -4.16
N THR A 113 1.70 8.01 -4.98
CA THR A 113 1.61 7.55 -6.38
C THR A 113 2.71 8.12 -7.28
N ASN A 114 3.28 9.26 -6.91
CA ASN A 114 4.42 9.88 -7.58
C ASN A 114 5.68 9.65 -6.74
N SER A 115 6.33 8.50 -6.91
CA SER A 115 7.52 8.12 -6.15
C SER A 115 8.66 9.13 -6.25
N LEU A 116 8.91 9.67 -7.45
CA LEU A 116 9.97 10.68 -7.64
C LEU A 116 9.64 12.00 -6.93
N GLY A 117 8.38 12.43 -6.99
CA GLY A 117 7.91 13.61 -6.25
C GLY A 117 7.96 13.38 -4.73
N ALA A 118 7.65 12.17 -4.28
CA ALA A 118 7.74 11.80 -2.87
C ALA A 118 9.19 11.86 -2.36
N GLU A 119 10.16 11.40 -3.14
CA GLU A 119 11.59 11.53 -2.77
C GLU A 119 11.99 13.00 -2.56
N VAL A 120 11.61 13.89 -3.47
CA VAL A 120 11.89 15.33 -3.33
C VAL A 120 11.24 15.92 -2.08
N LEU A 121 9.98 15.54 -1.82
CA LEU A 121 9.26 15.98 -0.62
C LEU A 121 9.97 15.53 0.66
N TYR A 122 10.36 14.27 0.72
CA TYR A 122 10.97 13.68 1.92
C TYR A 122 12.42 14.15 2.13
N GLU A 123 13.18 14.39 1.05
CA GLU A 123 14.49 15.05 1.15
C GLU A 123 14.36 16.47 1.68
N THR A 124 13.38 17.23 1.17
CA THR A 124 13.08 18.58 1.66
C THR A 124 12.70 18.56 3.14
N ALA A 125 11.88 17.59 3.56
CA ALA A 125 11.53 17.43 4.98
C ALA A 125 12.80 17.14 5.84
N ARG A 126 13.69 16.27 5.37
CA ARG A 126 14.98 16.04 6.05
C ARG A 126 15.83 17.30 6.18
N GLU A 127 15.87 18.13 5.14
CA GLU A 127 16.62 19.40 5.17
C GLU A 127 16.04 20.37 6.21
N TYR A 128 14.70 20.49 6.29
CA TYR A 128 14.07 21.34 7.29
C TYR A 128 14.23 20.86 8.73
N ILE A 129 14.26 19.56 8.92
CA ILE A 129 14.47 18.93 10.23
C ILE A 129 15.92 19.17 10.71
N GLY A 130 16.88 19.24 9.78
CA GLY A 130 18.29 19.44 10.06
C GLY A 130 18.93 18.24 10.73
N ASP A 131 19.95 18.47 11.58
CA ASP A 131 20.65 17.38 12.28
C ASP A 131 19.75 16.77 13.38
N THR A 132 19.41 15.52 13.19
CA THR A 132 18.55 14.72 14.08
C THR A 132 19.23 13.49 14.66
N ASN A 133 20.55 13.32 14.45
CA ASN A 133 21.30 12.12 14.87
C ASN A 133 21.15 11.78 16.35
N GLU A 134 20.94 12.78 17.21
CA GLU A 134 20.74 12.61 18.66
C GLU A 134 19.29 12.80 19.08
N LYS A 135 18.35 12.98 18.14
CA LYS A 135 16.95 13.33 18.42
C LYS A 135 16.02 12.14 18.32
N VAL A 136 14.98 12.19 19.15
CA VAL A 136 13.80 11.33 19.07
C VAL A 136 12.75 12.05 18.22
N VAL A 137 12.31 11.40 17.15
CA VAL A 137 11.32 11.91 16.23
C VAL A 137 10.04 11.09 16.34
N PHE A 138 8.89 11.76 16.46
CA PHE A 138 7.59 11.12 16.36
C PHE A 138 6.99 11.40 15.00
N ASP A 139 6.53 10.34 14.33
CA ASP A 139 5.74 10.38 13.10
C ASP A 139 4.29 10.02 13.45
N LEU A 140 3.44 11.01 13.59
CA LEU A 140 2.06 10.83 14.03
C LEU A 140 1.14 10.74 12.81
N TYR A 141 0.22 9.75 12.85
CA TYR A 141 -0.58 9.29 11.72
C TYR A 141 0.27 8.66 10.61
N SER A 142 1.24 7.84 11.03
CA SER A 142 2.36 7.38 10.21
C SER A 142 1.96 6.47 9.03
N GLY A 143 0.71 6.02 8.94
CA GLY A 143 0.26 5.08 7.91
C GLY A 143 1.14 3.82 7.88
N THR A 144 1.67 3.48 6.72
CA THR A 144 2.62 2.36 6.54
C THR A 144 4.06 2.70 6.93
N GLY A 145 4.26 3.82 7.65
CA GLY A 145 5.54 4.21 8.23
C GLY A 145 6.59 4.67 7.22
N THR A 146 6.18 5.16 6.05
CA THR A 146 7.13 5.56 5.00
C THR A 146 8.00 6.72 5.46
N ILE A 147 7.40 7.77 6.02
CA ILE A 147 8.14 8.96 6.51
C ILE A 147 9.03 8.58 7.68
N ALA A 148 8.49 7.87 8.68
CA ALA A 148 9.27 7.38 9.82
C ALA A 148 10.54 6.65 9.38
N GLN A 149 10.41 5.72 8.43
CA GLN A 149 11.55 4.95 7.94
C GLN A 149 12.54 5.80 7.15
N ILE A 150 12.07 6.76 6.36
CA ILE A 150 12.93 7.69 5.64
C ILE A 150 13.72 8.59 6.60
N LEU A 151 13.16 8.94 7.76
CA LEU A 151 13.84 9.73 8.78
C LEU A 151 14.79 8.90 9.65
N ALA A 152 14.58 7.60 9.78
CA ALA A 152 15.35 6.72 10.65
C ALA A 152 16.87 6.78 10.42
N PRO A 153 17.41 6.81 9.18
CA PRO A 153 18.84 6.87 8.96
C PRO A 153 19.52 8.14 9.49
N VAL A 154 18.75 9.19 9.76
CA VAL A 154 19.26 10.50 10.24
C VAL A 154 18.77 10.85 11.65
N ALA A 155 18.08 9.95 12.32
CA ALA A 155 17.54 10.15 13.66
C ALA A 155 18.12 9.13 14.66
N LYS A 156 18.18 9.48 15.94
CA LYS A 156 18.52 8.55 17.01
C LYS A 156 17.44 7.46 17.14
N LYS A 157 16.19 7.87 17.12
CA LYS A 157 15.02 6.99 17.21
C LYS A 157 13.84 7.64 16.51
N VAL A 158 13.03 6.82 15.83
CA VAL A 158 11.76 7.24 15.27
C VAL A 158 10.64 6.38 15.84
N VAL A 159 9.55 7.02 16.27
CA VAL A 159 8.35 6.36 16.76
C VAL A 159 7.17 6.75 15.86
N GLY A 160 6.64 5.79 15.14
CA GLY A 160 5.42 5.95 14.34
C GLY A 160 4.18 5.58 15.15
N VAL A 161 3.12 6.38 15.03
CA VAL A 161 1.81 6.09 15.63
C VAL A 161 0.73 6.14 14.55
N GLU A 162 -0.04 5.06 14.45
CA GLU A 162 -1.11 4.89 13.47
C GLU A 162 -2.28 4.14 14.09
N ILE A 163 -3.51 4.52 13.75
CA ILE A 163 -4.72 3.89 14.28
C ILE A 163 -5.05 2.55 13.60
N VAL A 164 -4.64 2.38 12.34
CA VAL A 164 -4.92 1.18 11.55
C VAL A 164 -3.87 0.11 11.81
N GLU A 165 -4.25 -0.96 12.50
CA GLU A 165 -3.35 -2.05 12.90
C GLU A 165 -2.62 -2.68 11.71
N GLU A 166 -3.31 -2.91 10.58
CA GLU A 166 -2.72 -3.48 9.36
C GLU A 166 -1.62 -2.58 8.78
N ALA A 167 -1.79 -1.26 8.87
CA ALA A 167 -0.77 -0.31 8.43
C ALA A 167 0.45 -0.34 9.35
N VAL A 168 0.24 -0.48 10.66
CA VAL A 168 1.32 -0.63 11.64
C VAL A 168 2.13 -1.91 11.42
N GLU A 169 1.46 -3.03 11.14
CA GLU A 169 2.18 -4.28 10.82
C GLU A 169 2.96 -4.16 9.50
N ALA A 170 2.40 -3.54 8.48
CA ALA A 170 3.13 -3.24 7.24
C ALA A 170 4.36 -2.34 7.49
N ALA A 171 4.22 -1.33 8.37
CA ALA A 171 5.33 -0.47 8.77
C ALA A 171 6.46 -1.25 9.47
N LYS A 172 6.12 -2.16 10.38
CA LYS A 172 7.08 -3.03 11.06
C LYS A 172 7.79 -3.99 10.09
N GLU A 173 7.05 -4.59 9.15
CA GLU A 173 7.62 -5.46 8.11
C GLU A 173 8.61 -4.68 7.24
N ASN A 174 8.25 -3.48 6.81
CA ASN A 174 9.11 -2.62 5.98
C ASN A 174 10.34 -2.14 6.74
N ALA A 175 10.22 -1.75 8.03
CA ALA A 175 11.37 -1.37 8.84
C ALA A 175 12.36 -2.54 9.00
N LYS A 176 11.85 -3.76 9.23
CA LYS A 176 12.67 -4.97 9.28
C LYS A 176 13.34 -5.26 7.94
N LEU A 177 12.62 -5.10 6.82
CA LEU A 177 13.16 -5.27 5.47
C LEU A 177 14.35 -4.34 5.21
N ASN A 178 14.29 -3.13 5.77
CA ASN A 178 15.31 -2.09 5.63
C ASN A 178 16.38 -2.10 6.75
N ASN A 179 16.32 -3.06 7.68
CA ASN A 179 17.23 -3.16 8.85
C ASN A 179 17.25 -1.87 9.70
N LEU A 180 16.08 -1.27 9.92
CA LEU A 180 15.92 -0.04 10.69
C LEU A 180 15.52 -0.36 12.14
N ASP A 181 16.51 -0.73 12.97
CA ASP A 181 16.29 -1.13 14.36
C ASP A 181 15.88 0.05 15.27
N ASN A 182 16.05 1.28 14.80
CA ASN A 182 15.71 2.51 15.51
C ASN A 182 14.29 3.04 15.16
N CYS A 183 13.50 2.29 14.37
CA CYS A 183 12.09 2.56 14.11
C CYS A 183 11.21 1.67 14.99
N THR A 184 10.25 2.27 15.68
CA THR A 184 9.19 1.55 16.40
C THR A 184 7.81 2.05 15.99
N PHE A 185 6.82 1.15 15.93
CA PHE A 185 5.48 1.50 15.49
C PHE A 185 4.43 1.03 16.50
N TRP A 186 3.48 1.91 16.80
CA TRP A 186 2.41 1.70 17.77
C TRP A 186 1.05 1.85 17.09
N ALA A 187 0.18 0.86 17.34
CA ALA A 187 -1.20 0.92 16.89
C ALA A 187 -2.06 1.62 17.94
N GLY A 188 -2.78 2.67 17.55
CA GLY A 188 -3.72 3.34 18.41
C GLY A 188 -4.02 4.79 18.01
N ASP A 189 -5.03 5.33 18.68
CA ASP A 189 -5.38 6.75 18.55
C ASP A 189 -4.26 7.61 19.15
N VAL A 190 -3.67 8.47 18.34
CA VAL A 190 -2.54 9.34 18.73
C VAL A 190 -2.81 10.06 20.04
N LEU A 191 -4.01 10.63 20.23
CA LEU A 191 -4.37 11.39 21.43
C LEU A 191 -4.46 10.53 22.70
N LYS A 192 -4.55 9.22 22.57
CA LYS A 192 -4.61 8.29 23.69
C LYS A 192 -3.28 7.64 24.02
N VAL A 193 -2.51 7.29 22.97
CA VAL A 193 -1.28 6.52 23.16
C VAL A 193 -0.04 7.38 23.35
N ILE A 194 -0.09 8.66 22.99
CA ILE A 194 1.10 9.55 23.03
C ILE A 194 1.71 9.62 24.44
N ASP A 195 0.88 9.66 25.47
CA ASP A 195 1.33 9.70 26.87
C ASP A 195 1.88 8.34 27.36
N GLU A 196 1.50 7.24 26.69
CA GLU A 196 1.91 5.88 27.03
C GLU A 196 3.25 5.50 26.38
N LEU A 197 3.75 6.27 25.40
CA LEU A 197 4.99 5.98 24.68
C LEU A 197 6.23 6.06 25.60
N GLY A 198 6.11 6.72 26.76
CA GLY A 198 7.18 6.81 27.76
C GLY A 198 8.41 7.61 27.31
N GLU A 199 8.31 8.33 26.20
CA GLU A 199 9.36 9.16 25.63
C GLU A 199 8.82 10.53 25.27
N VAL A 200 9.69 11.53 25.30
CA VAL A 200 9.37 12.89 24.87
C VAL A 200 10.07 13.13 23.53
N PRO A 201 9.34 13.48 22.47
CA PRO A 201 9.95 13.75 21.17
C PRO A 201 10.69 15.10 21.20
N ASP A 202 11.84 15.14 20.56
CA ASP A 202 12.51 16.40 20.21
C ASP A 202 11.85 17.06 18.99
N LEU A 203 11.17 16.25 18.17
CA LEU A 203 10.53 16.68 16.94
C LEU A 203 9.32 15.81 16.62
N ILE A 204 8.26 16.45 16.13
CA ILE A 204 7.05 15.77 15.67
C ILE A 204 6.84 16.06 14.18
N MET A 205 6.68 15.00 13.39
CA MET A 205 6.22 15.04 12.02
C MET A 205 4.71 14.77 11.99
N LEU A 206 4.01 15.60 11.25
CA LEU A 206 2.56 15.46 10.98
C LEU A 206 2.36 15.53 9.47
N ASP A 207 1.71 14.51 8.90
CA ASP A 207 1.32 14.45 7.49
C ASP A 207 -0.22 14.28 7.37
#